data_38c82d35e96b49355682fd928b735a90
#
_entry.id   38c82d35e96b49355682fd928b735a90
#
_cell.length_a   1.000
_cell.length_b   1.000
_cell.length_c   1.000
_cell.angle_alpha   90.00
_cell.angle_beta   90.00
_cell.angle_gamma   90.00
#
_symmetry.space_group_name_H-M   'P 1'
#
loop_
_entity.id
_entity.type
_entity.pdbx_description
1 polymer ?
#
loop_
_entity_poly.entity_id
_entity_poly.type
_entity_poly.pdbx_seq_one_letter_code
_entity_poly.pdbx_strand_id
1 'polypeptide(L)'
;MAKQVKIKFTNGLGFASGVRDILNAVASQYEFIESDRPDFVIFGPYGDEMPKGSFTSVGYYCENMKPDMSVCDWAFGTRYEEEVNHPRYLRIQWHGFDPNSLVKNDLNLDQAISRKTRFCNFVYSNCVPFREKFCAELSKYKPVDAPGKSMNNMPGIESTNGVKGDMWQRKRAFVSQYKFTIAFENSSYPGYHTEKILDPMMVDSLPIYWGNPCIDQHFNTRSFVNAHQHLSANESRVVGFLDATCQRDFSYARSQGRDVLRSKVKRKLKGVGQAVKTRLQYQANFDQLIEKIIEIDRDESLYARYVSEPWFQHNQPPSNEHVVQRWREIFG
;
A
#
# COMPACT_ATOMS: atom_id res chain seq x y z
N MET A 1 14.49 3.48 32.60
CA MET A 1 14.94 4.28 31.45
C MET A 1 14.76 3.42 30.19
N ALA A 2 14.28 4.00 29.10
CA ALA A 2 14.20 3.27 27.83
C ALA A 2 15.61 2.88 27.39
N LYS A 3 15.75 1.70 26.77
CA LYS A 3 17.02 1.22 26.23
C LYS A 3 17.41 2.06 25.00
N GLN A 4 18.62 2.61 25.00
CA GLN A 4 19.12 3.37 23.85
C GLN A 4 19.55 2.41 22.73
N VAL A 5 19.14 2.74 21.49
CA VAL A 5 19.44 1.95 20.29
C VAL A 5 20.00 2.89 19.21
N LYS A 6 21.27 2.68 18.82
CA LYS A 6 21.90 3.45 17.75
C LYS A 6 21.53 2.88 16.40
N ILE A 7 20.83 3.65 15.59
CA ILE A 7 20.32 3.20 14.30
C ILE A 7 20.70 4.15 13.18
N LYS A 8 20.69 3.61 11.96
CA LYS A 8 20.78 4.39 10.71
C LYS A 8 19.76 3.87 9.72
N PHE A 9 19.03 4.81 9.10
CA PHE A 9 18.15 4.50 7.98
C PHE A 9 18.85 4.83 6.68
N THR A 10 18.63 3.99 5.65
CA THR A 10 19.25 4.18 4.32
C THR A 10 18.29 3.77 3.21
N ASN A 11 18.70 4.02 1.96
CA ASN A 11 17.98 3.54 0.77
C ASN A 11 16.52 4.00 0.71
N GLY A 12 16.31 5.31 0.78
CA GLY A 12 15.00 5.94 0.68
C GLY A 12 14.23 6.03 2.00
N LEU A 13 14.82 5.54 3.09
CA LEU A 13 14.30 5.72 4.45
C LEU A 13 15.09 6.81 5.16
N GLY A 14 14.39 7.73 5.83
CA GLY A 14 14.99 8.77 6.67
C GLY A 14 14.74 8.49 8.16
N PHE A 15 15.55 9.06 9.06
CA PHE A 15 15.45 8.79 10.49
C PHE A 15 14.08 9.15 11.07
N ALA A 16 13.64 10.41 10.91
CA ALA A 16 12.37 10.87 11.50
C ALA A 16 11.16 10.09 10.99
N SER A 17 11.09 9.82 9.67
CA SER A 17 10.03 9.01 9.07
C SER A 17 10.15 7.53 9.47
N GLY A 18 11.37 7.00 9.55
CA GLY A 18 11.60 5.61 9.94
C GLY A 18 11.18 5.33 11.37
N VAL A 19 11.49 6.20 12.32
CA VAL A 19 11.04 6.06 13.71
C VAL A 19 9.51 6.16 13.79
N ARG A 20 8.91 7.14 13.10
CA ARG A 20 7.46 7.35 13.11
C ARG A 20 6.69 6.21 12.43
N ASP A 21 7.15 5.73 11.27
CA ASP A 21 6.35 4.86 10.40
C ASP A 21 6.75 3.37 10.48
N ILE A 22 7.99 3.07 10.91
CA ILE A 22 8.51 1.70 10.98
C ILE A 22 8.62 1.21 12.43
N LEU A 23 9.13 2.06 13.31
CA LEU A 23 9.40 1.72 14.71
C LEU A 23 8.34 2.22 15.69
N ASN A 24 7.23 2.79 15.21
CA ASN A 24 6.16 3.32 16.05
C ASN A 24 5.64 2.32 17.09
N ALA A 25 5.51 1.05 16.69
CA ALA A 25 5.00 -0.01 17.56
C ALA A 25 5.90 -0.30 18.79
N VAL A 26 7.16 0.11 18.75
CA VAL A 26 8.13 -0.09 19.84
C VAL A 26 8.74 1.23 20.33
N ALA A 27 8.30 2.37 19.83
CA ALA A 27 8.86 3.69 20.16
C ALA A 27 8.73 4.06 21.65
N SER A 28 7.79 3.48 22.38
CA SER A 28 7.67 3.66 23.83
C SER A 28 8.66 2.83 24.65
N GLN A 29 9.31 1.85 24.06
CA GLN A 29 10.20 0.90 24.75
C GLN A 29 11.67 1.24 24.56
N TYR A 30 12.01 1.93 23.46
CA TYR A 30 13.39 2.25 23.05
C TYR A 30 13.54 3.75 22.78
N GLU A 31 14.75 4.26 23.09
CA GLU A 31 15.21 5.58 22.68
C GLU A 31 16.10 5.42 21.43
N PHE A 32 15.60 5.80 20.25
CA PHE A 32 16.34 5.67 19.00
C PHE A 32 17.25 6.88 18.78
N ILE A 33 18.52 6.61 18.51
CA ILE A 33 19.55 7.62 18.28
C ILE A 33 20.12 7.42 16.88
N GLU A 34 20.02 8.46 16.03
CA GLU A 34 20.70 8.44 14.74
C GLU A 34 22.21 8.46 14.91
N SER A 35 22.93 7.56 14.25
CA SER A 35 24.37 7.40 14.44
C SER A 35 25.08 7.04 13.14
N ASP A 36 26.28 7.61 12.94
CA ASP A 36 27.21 7.19 11.88
C ASP A 36 27.98 5.90 12.23
N ARG A 37 27.93 5.48 13.50
CA ARG A 37 28.39 4.17 13.98
C ARG A 37 27.23 3.42 14.60
N PRO A 38 26.26 2.96 13.77
CA PRO A 38 25.04 2.35 14.24
C PRO A 38 25.29 0.91 14.70
N ASP A 39 24.49 0.45 15.65
CA ASP A 39 24.38 -0.96 16.00
C ASP A 39 23.44 -1.70 15.02
N PHE A 40 22.48 -0.94 14.44
CA PHE A 40 21.49 -1.45 13.48
C PHE A 40 21.36 -0.52 12.27
N VAL A 41 21.29 -1.12 11.07
CA VAL A 41 20.98 -0.39 9.84
C VAL A 41 19.68 -0.92 9.25
N ILE A 42 18.69 -0.06 9.14
CA ILE A 42 17.40 -0.35 8.49
C ILE A 42 17.43 0.25 7.09
N PHE A 43 17.28 -0.59 6.07
CA PHE A 43 17.36 -0.12 4.69
C PHE A 43 16.11 -0.47 3.90
N GLY A 44 15.67 0.48 3.07
CA GLY A 44 14.50 0.35 2.22
C GLY A 44 14.79 -0.30 0.86
N PRO A 45 13.75 -0.45 0.03
CA PRO A 45 13.87 -1.00 -1.31
C PRO A 45 14.37 0.00 -2.36
N TYR A 46 14.56 1.26 -1.96
CA TYR A 46 14.98 2.35 -2.85
C TYR A 46 16.47 2.64 -2.69
N GLY A 47 17.19 2.87 -3.78
CA GLY A 47 18.61 3.18 -3.77
C GLY A 47 19.50 2.02 -4.23
N ASP A 48 20.78 2.31 -4.49
CA ASP A 48 21.68 1.42 -5.22
C ASP A 48 22.79 0.79 -4.36
N GLU A 49 22.91 1.19 -3.08
CA GLU A 49 23.96 0.73 -2.21
C GLU A 49 23.42 -0.18 -1.09
N MET A 50 24.07 -1.34 -0.94
CA MET A 50 23.83 -2.20 0.23
C MET A 50 24.66 -1.69 1.40
N PRO A 51 24.06 -1.59 2.60
CA PRO A 51 24.81 -1.23 3.79
C PRO A 51 25.94 -2.24 4.04
N LYS A 52 27.13 -1.72 4.36
CA LYS A 52 28.32 -2.53 4.70
C LYS A 52 28.89 -2.03 6.01
N GLY A 53 29.25 -2.94 6.90
CA GLY A 53 29.82 -2.60 8.21
C GLY A 53 29.58 -3.68 9.24
N SER A 54 30.03 -3.39 10.48
CA SER A 54 29.79 -4.26 11.63
C SER A 54 28.56 -3.79 12.40
N PHE A 55 27.38 -4.16 11.92
CA PHE A 55 26.07 -3.85 12.50
C PHE A 55 25.07 -4.95 12.12
N THR A 56 23.94 -5.01 12.80
CA THR A 56 22.82 -5.85 12.38
C THR A 56 22.03 -5.13 11.28
N SER A 57 21.84 -5.79 10.14
CA SER A 57 21.14 -5.25 8.97
C SER A 57 19.70 -5.72 8.92
N VAL A 58 18.75 -4.78 8.69
CA VAL A 58 17.32 -5.05 8.61
C VAL A 58 16.79 -4.52 7.29
N GLY A 59 16.38 -5.40 6.40
CA GLY A 59 15.70 -5.05 5.16
C GLY A 59 14.22 -4.73 5.42
N TYR A 60 13.74 -3.55 5.02
CA TYR A 60 12.35 -3.14 5.17
C TYR A 60 11.70 -2.91 3.80
N TYR A 61 10.93 -3.89 3.35
CA TYR A 61 10.37 -3.95 1.99
C TYR A 61 8.88 -3.60 2.00
N CYS A 62 8.57 -2.29 2.05
CA CYS A 62 7.20 -1.78 2.05
C CYS A 62 6.53 -1.76 0.66
N GLU A 63 7.23 -2.22 -0.38
CA GLU A 63 6.72 -2.34 -1.74
C GLU A 63 6.52 -3.80 -2.14
N ASN A 64 5.79 -4.05 -3.24
CA ASN A 64 5.62 -5.38 -3.81
C ASN A 64 6.94 -5.91 -4.38
N MET A 65 7.85 -6.30 -3.50
CA MET A 65 9.18 -6.79 -3.82
C MET A 65 9.52 -8.00 -2.94
N LYS A 66 10.08 -9.04 -3.55
CA LYS A 66 10.57 -10.19 -2.77
C LYS A 66 11.87 -9.82 -2.06
N PRO A 67 11.96 -9.95 -0.73
CA PRO A 67 13.20 -9.71 0.01
C PRO A 67 14.28 -10.72 -0.39
N ASP A 68 15.53 -10.29 -0.30
CA ASP A 68 16.71 -11.15 -0.44
C ASP A 68 17.35 -11.35 0.93
N MET A 69 17.10 -12.51 1.53
CA MET A 69 17.60 -12.85 2.86
C MET A 69 19.11 -13.15 2.88
N SER A 70 19.78 -13.19 1.73
CA SER A 70 21.24 -13.36 1.67
C SER A 70 21.99 -12.04 1.90
N VAL A 71 21.31 -10.90 1.88
CA VAL A 71 21.90 -9.56 1.99
C VAL A 71 21.54 -8.81 3.26
N CYS A 72 20.76 -9.42 4.14
CA CYS A 72 20.37 -8.84 5.43
C CYS A 72 20.21 -9.91 6.51
N ASP A 73 20.39 -9.50 7.77
CA ASP A 73 20.23 -10.37 8.93
C ASP A 73 18.75 -10.62 9.21
N TRP A 74 17.92 -9.59 9.08
CA TRP A 74 16.48 -9.62 9.28
C TRP A 74 15.77 -8.92 8.13
N ALA A 75 14.53 -9.32 7.86
CA ALA A 75 13.71 -8.58 6.90
C ALA A 75 12.25 -8.51 7.30
N PHE A 76 11.65 -7.38 6.93
CA PHE A 76 10.20 -7.17 6.92
C PHE A 76 9.74 -6.92 5.48
N GLY A 77 8.56 -7.38 5.13
CA GLY A 77 8.01 -7.15 3.79
C GLY A 77 6.53 -7.48 3.70
N THR A 78 5.95 -7.28 2.51
CA THR A 78 4.51 -7.47 2.29
C THR A 78 4.13 -8.90 1.90
N ARG A 79 5.13 -9.75 1.57
CA ARG A 79 4.91 -11.15 1.18
C ARG A 79 4.49 -12.01 2.35
N TYR A 80 3.72 -13.06 2.10
CA TYR A 80 3.45 -14.06 3.14
C TYR A 80 4.73 -14.79 3.53
N GLU A 81 4.81 -15.20 4.80
CA GLU A 81 5.99 -15.87 5.38
C GLU A 81 6.31 -17.18 4.64
N GLU A 82 5.29 -17.93 4.22
CA GLU A 82 5.42 -19.21 3.50
C GLU A 82 6.09 -19.03 2.13
N GLU A 83 5.92 -17.85 1.50
CA GLU A 83 6.53 -17.56 0.21
C GLU A 83 8.02 -17.23 0.34
N VAL A 84 8.41 -16.51 1.38
CA VAL A 84 9.81 -16.17 1.65
C VAL A 84 10.51 -17.34 2.31
N ASN A 85 9.82 -18.08 3.16
CA ASN A 85 10.26 -19.27 3.87
C ASN A 85 11.60 -19.08 4.60
N HIS A 86 11.68 -18.05 5.43
CA HIS A 86 12.90 -17.75 6.19
C HIS A 86 12.57 -17.31 7.63
N PRO A 87 13.18 -17.89 8.69
CA PRO A 87 12.81 -17.64 10.09
C PRO A 87 13.03 -16.19 10.54
N ARG A 88 13.95 -15.46 9.91
CA ARG A 88 14.25 -14.04 10.18
C ARG A 88 13.50 -13.08 9.28
N TYR A 89 12.51 -13.56 8.56
CA TYR A 89 11.55 -12.74 7.82
C TYR A 89 10.23 -12.63 8.58
N LEU A 90 9.62 -11.47 8.52
CA LEU A 90 8.27 -11.22 9.02
C LEU A 90 7.47 -10.37 8.04
N ARG A 91 6.22 -10.77 7.80
CA ARG A 91 5.29 -9.96 7.01
C ARG A 91 4.86 -8.72 7.78
N ILE A 92 4.89 -7.57 7.11
CA ILE A 92 4.23 -6.35 7.57
C ILE A 92 2.91 -6.15 6.83
N GLN A 93 1.88 -5.87 7.57
CA GLN A 93 0.55 -5.57 7.05
C GLN A 93 0.28 -4.07 7.02
N TRP A 94 0.93 -3.35 7.93
CA TRP A 94 0.76 -1.92 8.14
C TRP A 94 2.12 -1.21 8.06
N HIS A 95 2.20 -0.19 7.21
CA HIS A 95 3.35 0.69 7.15
C HIS A 95 2.90 2.11 7.53
N GLY A 96 3.45 2.63 8.61
CA GLY A 96 3.11 3.98 9.10
C GLY A 96 1.67 4.16 9.55
N PHE A 97 1.01 3.08 10.00
CA PHE A 97 -0.41 3.05 10.24
C PHE A 97 -0.76 2.23 11.50
N ASP A 98 -1.65 2.77 12.33
CA ASP A 98 -2.26 2.06 13.46
C ASP A 98 -3.64 1.52 13.05
N PRO A 99 -3.83 0.20 12.97
CA PRO A 99 -5.11 -0.40 12.59
C PRO A 99 -6.26 -0.04 13.55
N ASN A 100 -5.97 0.30 14.82
CA ASN A 100 -6.99 0.74 15.76
C ASN A 100 -7.70 2.03 15.31
N SER A 101 -7.03 2.87 14.49
CA SER A 101 -7.63 4.09 13.94
C SER A 101 -8.76 3.84 12.93
N LEU A 102 -8.93 2.59 12.46
CA LEU A 102 -10.02 2.18 11.57
C LEU A 102 -11.21 1.55 12.30
N VAL A 103 -11.14 1.39 13.62
CA VAL A 103 -12.26 0.83 14.39
C VAL A 103 -13.40 1.83 14.45
N LYS A 104 -14.59 1.43 14.00
CA LYS A 104 -15.79 2.29 14.01
C LYS A 104 -16.58 2.08 15.32
N ASN A 105 -16.23 2.79 16.38
CA ASN A 105 -16.96 2.69 17.64
C ASN A 105 -18.15 3.66 17.72
N ASP A 106 -17.96 4.90 17.22
CA ASP A 106 -18.91 5.99 17.37
C ASP A 106 -19.13 6.73 16.04
N LEU A 107 -19.37 5.97 14.96
CA LEU A 107 -19.60 6.57 13.65
C LEU A 107 -20.91 7.36 13.62
N ASN A 108 -20.83 8.67 13.56
CA ASN A 108 -21.97 9.51 13.20
C ASN A 108 -22.18 9.43 11.68
N LEU A 109 -23.09 8.54 11.25
CA LEU A 109 -23.31 8.24 9.83
C LEU A 109 -23.78 9.47 9.05
N ASP A 110 -24.71 10.27 9.62
CA ASP A 110 -25.23 11.47 8.95
C ASP A 110 -24.10 12.50 8.73
N GLN A 111 -23.23 12.68 9.71
CA GLN A 111 -22.09 13.55 9.59
C GLN A 111 -21.06 13.01 8.58
N ALA A 112 -20.80 11.70 8.58
CA ALA A 112 -19.90 11.07 7.64
C ALA A 112 -20.39 11.24 6.19
N ILE A 113 -21.70 11.08 5.95
CA ILE A 113 -22.32 11.23 4.63
C ILE A 113 -22.40 12.70 4.20
N SER A 114 -22.84 13.61 5.08
CA SER A 114 -23.01 15.03 4.74
C SER A 114 -21.70 15.72 4.32
N ARG A 115 -20.56 15.22 4.75
CA ARG A 115 -19.23 15.71 4.32
C ARG A 115 -18.91 15.36 2.86
N LYS A 116 -19.61 14.38 2.25
CA LYS A 116 -19.33 13.88 0.90
C LYS A 116 -20.00 14.73 -0.15
N THR A 117 -19.41 15.87 -0.45
CA THR A 117 -19.92 16.86 -1.42
C THR A 117 -19.48 16.58 -2.86
N ARG A 118 -18.55 15.63 -3.06
CA ARG A 118 -17.96 15.28 -4.36
C ARG A 118 -18.09 13.79 -4.65
N PHE A 119 -18.11 13.43 -5.93
CA PHE A 119 -18.33 12.04 -6.36
C PHE A 119 -17.15 11.14 -6.08
N CYS A 120 -16.04 11.28 -6.80
CA CYS A 120 -14.92 10.34 -6.75
C CYS A 120 -13.58 11.05 -6.96
N ASN A 121 -12.53 10.54 -6.35
CA ASN A 121 -11.17 11.04 -6.54
C ASN A 121 -10.20 9.95 -7.01
N PHE A 122 -9.09 10.42 -7.66
CA PHE A 122 -7.98 9.64 -8.18
C PHE A 122 -6.65 10.30 -7.81
N VAL A 123 -6.09 9.93 -6.65
CA VAL A 123 -4.89 10.59 -6.09
C VAL A 123 -3.64 9.76 -6.33
N TYR A 124 -2.99 9.95 -7.48
CA TYR A 124 -1.82 9.16 -7.88
C TYR A 124 -0.72 9.99 -8.54
N SER A 125 0.55 9.66 -8.21
CA SER A 125 1.72 10.23 -8.85
C SER A 125 2.28 9.35 -9.97
N ASN A 126 2.15 8.02 -9.84
CA ASN A 126 2.67 7.06 -10.82
C ASN A 126 1.60 6.72 -11.85
N CYS A 127 1.98 6.72 -13.12
CA CYS A 127 1.12 6.27 -14.21
C CYS A 127 1.06 4.74 -14.23
N VAL A 128 -0.14 4.19 -14.07
CA VAL A 128 -0.42 2.75 -14.20
C VAL A 128 -1.59 2.58 -15.18
N PRO A 129 -1.35 2.07 -16.40
CA PRO A 129 -2.34 2.07 -17.48
C PRO A 129 -3.68 1.42 -17.12
N PHE A 130 -3.67 0.33 -16.37
CA PHE A 130 -4.89 -0.33 -15.90
C PHE A 130 -5.77 0.58 -15.04
N ARG A 131 -5.16 1.28 -14.10
CA ARG A 131 -5.80 2.20 -13.17
C ARG A 131 -6.29 3.47 -13.88
N GLU A 132 -5.48 4.00 -14.81
CA GLU A 132 -5.84 5.17 -15.61
C GLU A 132 -7.01 4.87 -16.55
N LYS A 133 -7.05 3.68 -17.16
CA LYS A 133 -8.18 3.22 -17.97
C LYS A 133 -9.47 3.20 -17.16
N PHE A 134 -9.45 2.59 -15.97
CA PHE A 134 -10.62 2.56 -15.10
C PHE A 134 -11.10 3.97 -14.75
N CYS A 135 -10.19 4.86 -14.36
CA CYS A 135 -10.52 6.26 -14.06
C CYS A 135 -11.17 6.96 -15.26
N ALA A 136 -10.63 6.78 -16.47
CA ALA A 136 -11.19 7.36 -17.70
C ALA A 136 -12.59 6.81 -18.01
N GLU A 137 -12.81 5.52 -17.81
CA GLU A 137 -14.14 4.90 -18.06
C GLU A 137 -15.17 5.34 -17.01
N LEU A 138 -14.81 5.37 -15.73
CA LEU A 138 -15.70 5.88 -14.67
C LEU A 138 -16.03 7.36 -14.86
N SER A 139 -15.09 8.16 -15.38
CA SER A 139 -15.27 9.59 -15.65
C SER A 139 -16.33 9.87 -16.73
N LYS A 140 -16.73 8.88 -17.52
CA LYS A 140 -17.87 9.02 -18.47
C LYS A 140 -19.21 9.09 -17.77
N TYR A 141 -19.32 8.55 -16.56
CA TYR A 141 -20.53 8.65 -15.73
C TYR A 141 -20.60 9.99 -14.98
N LYS A 142 -19.57 10.27 -14.17
CA LYS A 142 -19.41 11.53 -13.43
C LYS A 142 -17.93 11.91 -13.37
N PRO A 143 -17.57 13.21 -13.36
CA PRO A 143 -16.18 13.65 -13.25
C PRO A 143 -15.48 13.01 -12.06
N VAL A 144 -14.26 12.50 -12.29
CA VAL A 144 -13.34 12.01 -11.26
C VAL A 144 -12.23 13.03 -11.10
N ASP A 145 -12.06 13.55 -9.89
CA ASP A 145 -11.08 14.58 -9.56
C ASP A 145 -9.68 13.97 -9.38
N ALA A 146 -8.71 14.41 -10.18
CA ALA A 146 -7.35 13.89 -10.20
C ALA A 146 -6.31 15.00 -9.92
N PRO A 147 -5.98 15.30 -8.64
CA PRO A 147 -4.99 16.31 -8.28
C PRO A 147 -3.54 15.84 -8.42
N GLY A 148 -3.32 14.55 -8.61
CA GLY A 148 -1.99 13.94 -8.73
C GLY A 148 -1.33 14.16 -10.09
N LYS A 149 -0.13 13.61 -10.30
CA LYS A 149 0.57 13.69 -11.60
C LYS A 149 -0.07 12.82 -12.68
N SER A 150 -0.65 11.66 -12.28
CA SER A 150 -1.35 10.77 -13.19
C SER A 150 -2.75 11.32 -13.46
N MET A 151 -3.11 11.48 -14.74
CA MET A 151 -4.40 11.99 -15.21
C MET A 151 -4.81 13.36 -14.65
N ASN A 152 -3.85 14.21 -14.31
CA ASN A 152 -4.09 15.50 -13.66
C ASN A 152 -5.15 16.34 -14.41
N ASN A 153 -6.22 16.73 -13.70
CA ASN A 153 -7.30 17.56 -14.24
C ASN A 153 -7.70 18.71 -13.30
N MET A 154 -6.97 18.91 -12.20
CA MET A 154 -7.21 19.96 -11.23
C MET A 154 -5.92 20.37 -10.51
N PRO A 155 -5.90 21.51 -9.80
CA PRO A 155 -4.76 21.90 -8.98
C PRO A 155 -4.39 20.85 -7.95
N GLY A 156 -3.08 20.74 -7.63
CA GLY A 156 -2.57 19.79 -6.64
C GLY A 156 -3.16 20.01 -5.24
N ILE A 157 -3.15 18.96 -4.43
CA ILE A 157 -3.72 18.98 -3.06
C ILE A 157 -3.14 20.14 -2.22
N GLU A 158 -1.85 20.46 -2.42
CA GLU A 158 -1.17 21.52 -1.67
C GLU A 158 -1.76 22.90 -1.92
N SER A 159 -2.33 23.12 -3.11
CA SER A 159 -2.94 24.41 -3.49
C SER A 159 -4.46 24.45 -3.23
N THR A 160 -5.14 23.30 -3.00
CA THR A 160 -6.60 23.26 -2.95
C THR A 160 -7.19 23.33 -1.56
N ASN A 161 -6.47 22.91 -0.51
CA ASN A 161 -7.13 22.60 0.76
C ASN A 161 -6.93 23.61 1.89
N GLY A 162 -5.93 24.50 1.83
CA GLY A 162 -5.61 25.39 2.94
C GLY A 162 -5.31 24.68 4.27
N VAL A 163 -5.31 23.35 4.28
CA VAL A 163 -5.11 22.50 5.47
C VAL A 163 -3.63 22.50 5.83
N LYS A 164 -3.34 22.93 7.05
CA LYS A 164 -2.01 22.80 7.63
C LYS A 164 -1.76 21.36 8.04
N GLY A 165 -0.52 20.86 7.87
CA GLY A 165 -0.14 19.52 8.25
C GLY A 165 0.82 18.87 7.25
N ASP A 166 1.16 17.61 7.51
CA ASP A 166 1.98 16.82 6.60
C ASP A 166 1.22 16.42 5.32
N MET A 167 1.92 15.79 4.40
CA MET A 167 1.35 15.36 3.11
C MET A 167 0.16 14.38 3.30
N TRP A 168 0.25 13.49 4.29
CA TRP A 168 -0.79 12.50 4.56
C TRP A 168 -2.05 13.13 5.14
N GLN A 169 -1.90 14.08 6.07
CA GLN A 169 -3.02 14.83 6.64
C GLN A 169 -3.74 15.64 5.56
N ARG A 170 -2.99 16.32 4.67
CA ARG A 170 -3.56 17.06 3.54
C ARG A 170 -4.27 16.15 2.55
N LYS A 171 -3.69 14.98 2.24
CA LYS A 171 -4.32 13.97 1.37
C LYS A 171 -5.64 13.47 1.97
N ARG A 172 -5.66 13.10 3.25
CA ARG A 172 -6.88 12.66 3.93
C ARG A 172 -7.95 13.75 3.99
N ALA A 173 -7.57 15.00 4.27
CA ALA A 173 -8.49 16.12 4.25
C ALA A 173 -9.10 16.37 2.85
N PHE A 174 -8.33 16.18 1.78
CA PHE A 174 -8.84 16.21 0.41
C PHE A 174 -9.83 15.07 0.18
N VAL A 175 -9.42 13.83 0.45
CA VAL A 175 -10.22 12.60 0.23
C VAL A 175 -11.52 12.61 1.04
N SER A 176 -11.55 13.24 2.22
CA SER A 176 -12.73 13.27 3.11
C SER A 176 -14.00 13.86 2.47
N GLN A 177 -13.86 14.67 1.42
CA GLN A 177 -14.96 15.31 0.71
C GLN A 177 -15.63 14.41 -0.33
N TYR A 178 -15.08 13.23 -0.62
CA TYR A 178 -15.51 12.37 -1.70
C TYR A 178 -16.31 11.16 -1.23
N LYS A 179 -17.41 10.85 -1.94
CA LYS A 179 -18.18 9.60 -1.74
C LYS A 179 -17.28 8.39 -1.98
N PHE A 180 -16.51 8.41 -3.08
CA PHE A 180 -15.67 7.30 -3.52
C PHE A 180 -14.20 7.72 -3.68
N THR A 181 -13.32 6.76 -3.47
CA THR A 181 -11.89 6.90 -3.78
C THR A 181 -11.43 5.70 -4.61
N ILE A 182 -10.84 5.94 -5.77
CA ILE A 182 -10.17 4.87 -6.52
C ILE A 182 -8.93 4.45 -5.73
N ALA A 183 -8.96 3.23 -5.18
CA ALA A 183 -7.95 2.66 -4.29
C ALA A 183 -7.25 1.45 -4.97
N PHE A 184 -6.79 1.65 -6.21
CA PHE A 184 -6.10 0.61 -6.98
C PHE A 184 -4.62 0.59 -6.65
N GLU A 185 -4.09 -0.57 -6.30
CA GLU A 185 -2.65 -0.76 -6.09
C GLU A 185 -1.86 -0.66 -7.41
N ASN A 186 -0.55 -0.58 -7.31
CA ASN A 186 0.32 -0.57 -8.49
C ASN A 186 0.35 -1.93 -9.20
N SER A 187 0.03 -3.00 -8.49
CA SER A 187 -0.06 -4.37 -8.98
C SER A 187 -0.97 -5.20 -8.07
N SER A 188 -1.56 -6.27 -8.62
CA SER A 188 -2.28 -7.25 -7.83
C SER A 188 -1.32 -8.33 -7.34
N TYR A 189 -1.30 -8.58 -6.03
CA TYR A 189 -0.51 -9.65 -5.43
C TYR A 189 -1.07 -10.05 -4.06
N PRO A 190 -1.08 -11.36 -3.72
CA PRO A 190 -1.50 -11.83 -2.40
C PRO A 190 -0.73 -11.15 -1.27
N GLY A 191 -1.44 -10.58 -0.31
CA GLY A 191 -0.84 -9.88 0.82
C GLY A 191 -0.44 -8.42 0.58
N TYR A 192 -0.39 -7.95 -0.67
CA TYR A 192 0.00 -6.58 -0.98
C TYR A 192 -1.19 -5.62 -0.97
N HIS A 193 -1.31 -4.88 0.10
CA HIS A 193 -2.18 -3.71 0.22
C HIS A 193 -1.45 -2.61 0.98
N THR A 194 -1.77 -1.37 0.67
CA THR A 194 -1.02 -0.20 1.15
C THR A 194 -1.97 0.90 1.66
N GLU A 195 -1.43 2.09 1.89
CA GLU A 195 -2.19 3.28 2.26
C GLU A 195 -3.34 3.62 1.30
N LYS A 196 -3.35 3.04 0.11
CA LYS A 196 -4.37 3.35 -0.91
C LYS A 196 -5.77 2.94 -0.47
N ILE A 197 -5.90 1.79 0.22
CA ILE A 197 -7.18 1.39 0.80
C ILE A 197 -7.40 2.03 2.18
N LEU A 198 -6.31 2.26 2.95
CA LEU A 198 -6.38 2.74 4.34
C LEU A 198 -6.76 4.22 4.43
N ASP A 199 -6.13 5.08 3.61
CA ASP A 199 -6.41 6.52 3.64
C ASP A 199 -7.89 6.89 3.43
N PRO A 200 -8.60 6.32 2.43
CA PRO A 200 -10.02 6.57 2.30
C PRO A 200 -10.86 5.99 3.45
N MET A 201 -10.48 4.82 3.99
CA MET A 201 -11.16 4.25 5.17
C MET A 201 -11.08 5.16 6.38
N MET A 202 -9.94 5.81 6.63
CA MET A 202 -9.74 6.74 7.76
C MET A 202 -10.66 7.97 7.73
N VAL A 203 -11.23 8.28 6.57
CA VAL A 203 -12.08 9.47 6.37
C VAL A 203 -13.46 9.11 5.82
N ASP A 204 -13.87 7.86 5.94
CA ASP A 204 -15.16 7.34 5.48
C ASP A 204 -15.46 7.62 3.99
N SER A 205 -14.45 7.74 3.15
CA SER A 205 -14.61 7.72 1.70
C SER A 205 -14.62 6.27 1.24
N LEU A 206 -15.65 5.85 0.51
CA LEU A 206 -15.82 4.45 0.13
C LEU A 206 -14.74 4.01 -0.87
N PRO A 207 -13.82 3.09 -0.50
CA PRO A 207 -12.80 2.62 -1.43
C PRO A 207 -13.40 1.81 -2.58
N ILE A 208 -12.98 2.10 -3.81
CA ILE A 208 -13.11 1.19 -4.95
C ILE A 208 -11.75 0.51 -5.05
N TYR A 209 -11.63 -0.72 -4.56
CA TYR A 209 -10.33 -1.36 -4.33
C TYR A 209 -10.01 -2.45 -5.35
N TRP A 210 -8.78 -2.39 -5.86
CA TRP A 210 -8.14 -3.46 -6.61
C TRP A 210 -6.67 -3.59 -6.19
N GLY A 211 -6.20 -4.81 -5.91
CA GLY A 211 -4.82 -5.05 -5.48
C GLY A 211 -4.66 -6.45 -4.89
N ASN A 212 -4.66 -6.60 -3.59
CA ASN A 212 -4.57 -7.89 -2.92
C ASN A 212 -5.80 -8.76 -3.23
N PRO A 213 -5.66 -9.88 -3.97
CA PRO A 213 -6.80 -10.75 -4.26
C PRO A 213 -7.38 -11.46 -3.03
N CYS A 214 -6.59 -11.54 -1.92
CA CYS A 214 -7.00 -12.11 -0.64
C CYS A 214 -7.37 -11.00 0.37
N ILE A 215 -7.92 -9.87 -0.09
CA ILE A 215 -8.23 -8.72 0.76
C ILE A 215 -9.31 -9.02 1.80
N ASP A 216 -10.18 -9.99 1.54
CA ASP A 216 -11.22 -10.52 2.41
C ASP A 216 -10.68 -11.16 3.70
N GLN A 217 -9.42 -11.61 3.69
CA GLN A 217 -8.74 -12.13 4.89
C GLN A 217 -8.34 -11.00 5.87
N HIS A 218 -8.37 -9.76 5.43
CA HIS A 218 -7.86 -8.61 6.19
C HIS A 218 -8.95 -7.59 6.50
N PHE A 219 -9.95 -7.46 5.62
CA PHE A 219 -11.00 -6.46 5.73
C PHE A 219 -12.39 -7.06 5.47
N ASN A 220 -13.40 -6.40 6.00
CA ASN A 220 -14.79 -6.71 5.71
C ASN A 220 -15.17 -6.19 4.31
N THR A 221 -15.29 -7.08 3.33
CA THR A 221 -15.58 -6.71 1.94
C THR A 221 -16.98 -6.14 1.71
N ARG A 222 -17.84 -6.09 2.73
CA ARG A 222 -19.13 -5.39 2.69
C ARG A 222 -18.99 -3.87 2.90
N SER A 223 -17.83 -3.41 3.38
CA SER A 223 -17.58 -2.01 3.68
C SER A 223 -16.95 -1.22 2.53
N PHE A 224 -16.59 -1.86 1.41
CA PHE A 224 -15.99 -1.22 0.25
C PHE A 224 -16.32 -1.97 -1.05
N VAL A 225 -16.10 -1.33 -2.20
CA VAL A 225 -16.30 -1.97 -3.50
C VAL A 225 -15.05 -2.76 -3.87
N ASN A 226 -15.10 -4.08 -3.73
CA ASN A 226 -14.01 -4.96 -4.15
C ASN A 226 -14.07 -5.22 -5.65
N ALA A 227 -13.19 -4.56 -6.42
CA ALA A 227 -13.16 -4.65 -7.87
C ALA A 227 -12.94 -6.08 -8.39
N HIS A 228 -12.23 -6.95 -7.64
CA HIS A 228 -12.05 -8.36 -8.04
C HIS A 228 -13.36 -9.13 -8.18
N GLN A 229 -14.44 -8.72 -7.49
CA GLN A 229 -15.75 -9.38 -7.58
C GLN A 229 -16.55 -8.97 -8.84
N HIS A 230 -16.16 -7.86 -9.48
CA HIS A 230 -16.88 -7.24 -10.59
C HIS A 230 -16.08 -7.18 -11.89
N LEU A 231 -14.81 -7.56 -11.85
CA LEU A 231 -14.01 -7.70 -13.05
C LEU A 231 -14.30 -9.06 -13.65
N SER A 232 -14.82 -9.09 -14.87
CA SER A 232 -14.96 -10.33 -15.61
C SER A 232 -13.58 -11.02 -15.69
N ALA A 233 -13.57 -12.35 -15.49
CA ALA A 233 -12.38 -13.19 -15.29
C ALA A 233 -11.38 -13.24 -16.46
N ASN A 234 -11.14 -12.14 -17.14
CA ASN A 234 -9.95 -11.89 -17.96
C ASN A 234 -8.68 -11.67 -17.11
N GLU A 235 -8.74 -11.93 -15.80
CA GLU A 235 -7.56 -12.36 -15.06
C GLU A 235 -7.20 -13.76 -15.58
N SER A 236 -6.73 -13.75 -16.83
CA SER A 236 -6.32 -14.98 -17.48
C SER A 236 -5.25 -15.62 -16.59
N ARG A 237 -5.21 -16.96 -16.53
CA ARG A 237 -4.11 -17.70 -15.89
C ARG A 237 -2.74 -17.15 -16.30
N VAL A 238 -2.66 -16.54 -17.48
CA VAL A 238 -1.49 -15.86 -18.02
C VAL A 238 -1.14 -14.60 -17.22
N VAL A 239 -2.11 -13.77 -16.85
CA VAL A 239 -1.86 -12.56 -16.01
C VAL A 239 -1.37 -12.99 -14.63
N GLY A 240 -2.02 -13.97 -13.99
CA GLY A 240 -1.58 -14.53 -12.72
C GLY A 240 -0.17 -15.14 -12.78
N PHE A 241 0.15 -15.88 -13.85
CA PHE A 241 1.49 -16.43 -14.07
C PHE A 241 2.53 -15.31 -14.26
N LEU A 242 2.21 -14.26 -15.02
CA LEU A 242 3.11 -13.12 -15.22
C LEU A 242 3.28 -12.31 -13.93
N ASP A 243 2.22 -12.18 -13.11
CA ASP A 243 2.31 -11.58 -11.79
C ASP A 243 3.27 -12.35 -10.88
N ALA A 244 3.16 -13.66 -10.83
CA ALA A 244 4.01 -14.49 -10.00
C ALA A 244 5.48 -14.51 -10.47
N THR A 245 5.72 -14.52 -11.79
CA THR A 245 7.06 -14.74 -12.36
C THR A 245 7.80 -13.46 -12.74
N CYS A 246 7.08 -12.38 -13.10
CA CYS A 246 7.69 -11.15 -13.59
C CYS A 246 7.81 -10.05 -12.55
N GLN A 247 7.60 -10.36 -11.26
CA GLN A 247 7.74 -9.41 -10.18
C GLN A 247 9.19 -8.95 -9.97
N ARG A 248 9.34 -7.75 -9.39
CA ARG A 248 10.64 -7.22 -9.02
C ARG A 248 11.18 -7.99 -7.82
N ASP A 249 12.38 -8.57 -7.96
CA ASP A 249 13.17 -9.08 -6.87
C ASP A 249 14.20 -8.03 -6.48
N PHE A 250 14.44 -7.89 -5.18
CA PHE A 250 15.45 -6.98 -4.66
C PHE A 250 16.86 -7.34 -5.15
N SER A 251 17.21 -8.62 -5.18
CA SER A 251 18.49 -9.13 -5.65
C SER A 251 18.83 -8.73 -7.09
N TYR A 252 17.83 -8.56 -7.96
CA TYR A 252 18.07 -8.19 -9.36
C TYR A 252 18.21 -6.68 -9.58
N ALA A 253 17.74 -5.89 -8.64
CA ALA A 253 17.93 -4.43 -8.71
C ALA A 253 19.39 -4.03 -8.40
N ARG A 254 20.16 -4.89 -7.71
CA ARG A 254 21.42 -4.54 -7.07
C ARG A 254 22.56 -5.55 -7.26
N SER A 255 22.52 -6.34 -8.30
CA SER A 255 23.61 -7.29 -8.58
C SER A 255 24.94 -6.57 -8.76
N GLN A 256 25.91 -6.92 -7.94
CA GLN A 256 27.32 -6.52 -8.08
C GLN A 256 28.16 -7.71 -8.56
N GLY A 257 29.15 -7.47 -9.41
CA GLY A 257 30.12 -8.48 -9.81
C GLY A 257 29.71 -9.34 -11.01
N ARG A 258 30.13 -10.62 -11.04
CA ARG A 258 29.98 -11.56 -12.17
C ARG A 258 28.53 -11.84 -12.58
N ASP A 259 27.56 -11.61 -11.72
CA ASP A 259 26.15 -11.85 -11.97
C ASP A 259 25.43 -10.67 -12.64
N VAL A 260 26.13 -9.57 -12.93
CA VAL A 260 25.53 -8.36 -13.55
C VAL A 260 24.86 -8.67 -14.89
N LEU A 261 25.49 -9.53 -15.72
CA LEU A 261 24.94 -9.88 -17.03
C LEU A 261 23.68 -10.73 -16.90
N ARG A 262 23.73 -11.77 -16.07
CA ARG A 262 22.55 -12.62 -15.75
C ARG A 262 21.39 -11.78 -15.20
N SER A 263 21.68 -10.87 -14.30
CA SER A 263 20.69 -9.99 -13.70
C SER A 263 20.12 -8.99 -14.69
N LYS A 264 20.93 -8.45 -15.60
CA LYS A 264 20.47 -7.61 -16.71
C LYS A 264 19.53 -8.36 -17.65
N VAL A 265 19.87 -9.60 -18.03
CA VAL A 265 19.02 -10.44 -18.89
C VAL A 265 17.71 -10.78 -18.19
N LYS A 266 17.75 -11.25 -16.95
CA LYS A 266 16.54 -11.54 -16.16
C LYS A 266 15.64 -10.31 -16.03
N ARG A 267 16.22 -9.13 -15.75
CA ARG A 267 15.50 -7.86 -15.64
C ARG A 267 14.81 -7.49 -16.96
N LYS A 268 15.51 -7.68 -18.10
CA LYS A 268 14.93 -7.43 -19.43
C LYS A 268 13.77 -8.38 -19.72
N LEU A 269 13.91 -9.68 -19.42
CA LEU A 269 12.85 -10.68 -19.58
C LEU A 269 11.64 -10.37 -18.70
N LYS A 270 11.87 -10.02 -17.43
CA LYS A 270 10.78 -9.57 -16.52
C LYS A 270 10.11 -8.30 -17.04
N GLY A 271 10.87 -7.35 -17.59
CA GLY A 271 10.32 -6.14 -18.22
C GLY A 271 9.41 -6.46 -19.41
N VAL A 272 9.77 -7.41 -20.26
CA VAL A 272 8.90 -7.88 -21.34
C VAL A 272 7.63 -8.52 -20.79
N GLY A 273 7.75 -9.41 -19.79
CA GLY A 273 6.59 -10.01 -19.14
C GLY A 273 5.65 -8.98 -18.52
N GLN A 274 6.19 -7.95 -17.86
CA GLN A 274 5.39 -6.83 -17.34
C GLN A 274 4.70 -6.03 -18.45
N ALA A 275 5.35 -5.81 -19.59
CA ALA A 275 4.74 -5.12 -20.73
C ALA A 275 3.58 -5.94 -21.32
N VAL A 276 3.74 -7.27 -21.46
CA VAL A 276 2.67 -8.18 -21.90
C VAL A 276 1.52 -8.16 -20.91
N LYS A 277 1.80 -8.28 -19.62
CA LYS A 277 0.81 -8.19 -18.55
C LYS A 277 0.01 -6.89 -18.64
N THR A 278 0.69 -5.75 -18.71
CA THR A 278 0.06 -4.43 -18.82
C THR A 278 -0.88 -4.37 -20.04
N ARG A 279 -0.46 -4.93 -21.18
CA ARG A 279 -1.30 -4.98 -22.37
C ARG A 279 -2.55 -5.85 -22.19
N LEU A 280 -2.41 -7.01 -21.55
CA LEU A 280 -3.54 -7.90 -21.23
C LEU A 280 -4.51 -7.25 -20.25
N GLN A 281 -4.00 -6.63 -19.20
CA GLN A 281 -4.81 -5.91 -18.21
C GLN A 281 -5.53 -4.69 -18.84
N TYR A 282 -4.93 -4.03 -19.82
CA TYR A 282 -5.58 -2.95 -20.55
C TYR A 282 -6.83 -3.39 -21.33
N GLN A 283 -7.00 -4.69 -21.59
CA GLN A 283 -8.19 -5.27 -22.22
C GLN A 283 -9.32 -5.57 -21.22
N ALA A 284 -9.11 -5.37 -19.92
CA ALA A 284 -10.14 -5.61 -18.92
C ALA A 284 -11.40 -4.77 -19.20
N ASN A 285 -12.55 -5.38 -18.99
CA ASN A 285 -13.85 -4.71 -19.03
C ASN A 285 -14.23 -4.28 -17.61
N PHE A 286 -14.61 -3.02 -17.44
CA PHE A 286 -15.01 -2.44 -16.18
C PHE A 286 -16.52 -2.20 -16.06
N ASP A 287 -17.34 -2.62 -17.03
CA ASP A 287 -18.76 -2.29 -17.08
C ASP A 287 -19.49 -2.71 -15.80
N GLN A 288 -19.34 -3.96 -15.35
CA GLN A 288 -19.96 -4.45 -14.12
C GLN A 288 -19.53 -3.70 -12.86
N LEU A 289 -18.23 -3.33 -12.79
CA LEU A 289 -17.72 -2.53 -11.68
C LEU A 289 -18.31 -1.12 -11.69
N ILE A 290 -18.39 -0.51 -12.86
CA ILE A 290 -18.96 0.84 -13.03
C ILE A 290 -20.46 0.82 -12.73
N GLU A 291 -21.20 -0.16 -13.21
CA GLU A 291 -22.63 -0.35 -12.90
C GLU A 291 -22.85 -0.46 -11.38
N LYS A 292 -22.01 -1.22 -10.69
CA LYS A 292 -22.09 -1.34 -9.23
C LYS A 292 -21.84 0.00 -8.52
N ILE A 293 -20.89 0.79 -9.00
CA ILE A 293 -20.59 2.12 -8.43
C ILE A 293 -21.78 3.08 -8.70
N ILE A 294 -22.36 3.03 -9.89
CA ILE A 294 -23.56 3.83 -10.25
C ILE A 294 -24.75 3.46 -9.37
N GLU A 295 -24.97 2.16 -9.14
CA GLU A 295 -26.00 1.67 -8.22
C GLU A 295 -25.84 2.29 -6.82
N ILE A 296 -24.64 2.18 -6.24
CA ILE A 296 -24.35 2.72 -4.92
C ILE A 296 -24.45 4.26 -4.89
N ASP A 297 -24.03 4.93 -5.95
CA ASP A 297 -24.07 6.39 -6.01
C ASP A 297 -25.51 6.96 -6.08
N ARG A 298 -26.41 6.23 -6.72
CA ARG A 298 -27.83 6.63 -6.91
C ARG A 298 -28.75 6.22 -5.76
N ASP A 299 -28.37 5.20 -4.99
CA ASP A 299 -29.13 4.70 -3.85
C ASP A 299 -28.44 5.14 -2.54
N GLU A 300 -29.01 6.19 -1.91
CA GLU A 300 -28.47 6.74 -0.64
C GLU A 300 -28.52 5.71 0.49
N SER A 301 -29.52 4.84 0.53
CA SER A 301 -29.64 3.81 1.54
C SER A 301 -28.56 2.74 1.37
N LEU A 302 -28.28 2.37 0.12
CA LEU A 302 -27.21 1.44 -0.21
C LEU A 302 -25.84 2.05 0.12
N TYR A 303 -25.60 3.32 -0.22
CA TYR A 303 -24.37 4.01 0.15
C TYR A 303 -24.19 4.09 1.66
N ALA A 304 -25.24 4.49 2.39
CA ALA A 304 -25.23 4.54 3.85
C ALA A 304 -24.90 3.19 4.48
N ARG A 305 -25.44 2.09 3.94
CA ARG A 305 -25.11 0.73 4.36
C ARG A 305 -23.63 0.41 4.20
N TYR A 306 -23.02 0.73 3.06
CA TYR A 306 -21.58 0.53 2.86
C TYR A 306 -20.75 1.34 3.87
N VAL A 307 -21.08 2.59 4.09
CA VAL A 307 -20.35 3.48 5.01
C VAL A 307 -20.51 3.02 6.46
N SER A 308 -21.67 2.48 6.86
CA SER A 308 -21.92 1.98 8.21
C SER A 308 -21.22 0.66 8.53
N GLU A 309 -20.91 -0.16 7.53
CA GLU A 309 -20.22 -1.43 7.76
C GLU A 309 -18.82 -1.20 8.35
N PRO A 310 -18.41 -1.98 9.37
CA PRO A 310 -17.07 -1.88 9.92
C PRO A 310 -16.02 -2.31 8.89
N TRP A 311 -14.86 -1.65 8.92
CA TRP A 311 -13.77 -1.97 8.00
C TRP A 311 -13.17 -3.36 8.25
N PHE A 312 -13.11 -3.79 9.50
CA PHE A 312 -12.64 -5.12 9.90
C PHE A 312 -13.80 -6.07 10.18
N GLN A 313 -13.57 -7.37 10.04
CA GLN A 313 -14.51 -8.37 10.52
C GLN A 313 -14.75 -8.17 12.01
N HIS A 314 -16.02 -8.16 12.43
CA HIS A 314 -16.44 -7.91 13.81
C HIS A 314 -15.92 -6.59 14.41
N ASN A 315 -15.52 -5.63 13.58
CA ASN A 315 -14.90 -4.36 13.98
C ASN A 315 -13.63 -4.54 14.85
N GLN A 316 -12.90 -5.64 14.63
CA GLN A 316 -11.70 -5.97 15.39
C GLN A 316 -10.46 -5.89 14.49
N PRO A 317 -9.54 -4.96 14.78
CA PRO A 317 -8.29 -4.86 14.03
C PRO A 317 -7.38 -6.06 14.35
N PRO A 318 -6.56 -6.50 13.39
CA PRO A 318 -5.57 -7.55 13.66
C PRO A 318 -4.51 -7.06 14.64
N SER A 319 -4.01 -7.98 15.48
CA SER A 319 -2.94 -7.68 16.42
C SER A 319 -1.62 -7.40 15.75
N ASN A 320 -0.87 -6.42 16.24
CA ASN A 320 0.50 -6.11 15.85
C ASN A 320 1.56 -6.73 16.80
N GLU A 321 1.15 -7.55 17.77
CA GLU A 321 2.08 -8.08 18.79
C GLU A 321 3.24 -8.87 18.17
N HIS A 322 3.03 -9.61 17.10
CA HIS A 322 4.07 -10.34 16.38
C HIS A 322 5.15 -9.40 15.79
N VAL A 323 4.77 -8.18 15.35
CA VAL A 323 5.72 -7.16 14.86
C VAL A 323 6.52 -6.58 16.03
N VAL A 324 5.83 -6.27 17.14
CA VAL A 324 6.46 -5.80 18.39
C VAL A 324 7.47 -6.82 18.89
N GLN A 325 7.07 -8.09 18.94
CA GLN A 325 7.95 -9.19 19.39
C GLN A 325 9.18 -9.33 18.49
N ARG A 326 9.03 -9.22 17.17
CA ARG A 326 10.15 -9.30 16.24
C ARG A 326 11.12 -8.13 16.44
N TRP A 327 10.65 -6.90 16.66
CA TRP A 327 11.54 -5.78 16.97
C TRP A 327 12.27 -5.98 18.31
N ARG A 328 11.61 -6.57 19.32
CA ARG A 328 12.29 -6.95 20.58
C ARG A 328 13.38 -7.99 20.37
N GLU A 329 13.14 -8.98 19.52
CA GLU A 329 14.19 -9.98 19.17
C GLU A 329 15.38 -9.32 18.45
N ILE A 330 15.15 -8.33 17.60
CA ILE A 330 16.21 -7.62 16.87
C ILE A 330 17.02 -6.73 17.80
N PHE A 331 16.37 -5.95 18.65
CA PHE A 331 17.03 -4.96 19.51
C PHE A 331 17.48 -5.52 20.88
N GLY A 332 17.00 -6.68 21.29
CA GLY A 332 17.34 -7.38 22.54
C GLY A 332 16.56 -6.84 23.70
#